data_1d7957db2fe02bb2c83a5a6c529ce09b
#
_entry.id   1d7957db2fe02bb2c83a5a6c529ce09b
#
_cell.length_a   1.000
_cell.length_b   1.000
_cell.length_c   1.000
_cell.angle_alpha   90.00
_cell.angle_beta   90.00
_cell.angle_gamma   90.00
#
_symmetry.space_group_name_H-M   'P 1'
#
loop_
_entity.id
_entity.type
_entity.pdbx_description
1 polymer ?
#
loop_
_entity_poly.entity_id
_entity_poly.type
_entity_poly.pdbx_seq_one_letter_code
_entity_poly.pdbx_strand_id
1 'polypeptide(L)'
;MLTLPVKVPPPGFYYHYKHDPDGPVNNYAYEVVGVGFHTEDDCRPGEEHFMIYRPIYEASVYTASKALGIDCLDARPLEMWMGEVAREGRTIPRFTRITDPAVIDQLVKIRDKMYK
;
A
#
# COMPACT_ATOMS: atom_id res chain seq x y z
N MET A 1 16.13 -18.70 10.62
CA MET A 1 15.53 -19.22 9.37
C MET A 1 14.37 -18.31 8.95
N LEU A 2 14.35 -17.90 7.69
CA LEU A 2 13.24 -17.09 7.18
C LEU A 2 11.99 -17.96 6.99
N THR A 3 10.86 -17.44 7.47
CA THR A 3 9.56 -18.04 7.20
C THR A 3 8.93 -17.29 6.04
N LEU A 4 8.61 -17.99 4.95
CA LEU A 4 7.99 -17.38 3.80
C LEU A 4 6.50 -17.16 4.02
N PRO A 5 5.94 -16.03 3.55
CA PRO A 5 4.50 -15.84 3.62
C PRO A 5 3.78 -16.82 2.69
N VAL A 6 2.61 -17.29 3.11
CA VAL A 6 1.81 -18.23 2.31
C VAL A 6 1.28 -17.57 1.04
N LYS A 7 0.89 -16.31 1.15
CA LYS A 7 0.32 -15.55 0.05
C LYS A 7 0.78 -14.11 0.12
N VAL A 8 1.13 -13.53 -1.04
CA VAL A 8 1.52 -12.13 -1.16
C VAL A 8 0.71 -11.50 -2.29
N PRO A 9 0.02 -10.38 -2.03
CA PRO A 9 -0.63 -9.63 -3.11
C PRO A 9 0.41 -9.19 -4.15
N PRO A 10 0.09 -9.25 -5.44
CA PRO A 10 1.05 -8.87 -6.49
C PRO A 10 1.38 -7.38 -6.43
N PRO A 11 2.55 -6.96 -6.95
CA PRO A 11 2.84 -5.55 -7.13
C PRO A 11 1.80 -4.87 -8.02
N GLY A 12 1.61 -3.58 -7.84
CA GLY A 12 0.64 -2.81 -8.60
C GLY A 12 -0.02 -1.75 -7.75
N PHE A 13 -1.11 -1.21 -8.28
CA PHE A 13 -1.85 -0.15 -7.60
C PHE A 13 -3.05 -0.71 -6.86
N TYR A 14 -3.32 -0.15 -5.69
CA TYR A 14 -4.42 -0.57 -4.81
C TYR A 14 -5.14 0.66 -4.26
N TYR A 15 -6.45 0.56 -4.07
CA TYR A 15 -7.20 1.54 -3.31
C TYR A 15 -7.39 1.04 -1.87
N HIS A 16 -7.15 1.94 -0.92
CA HIS A 16 -7.57 1.76 0.47
C HIS A 16 -9.09 1.89 0.55
N TYR A 17 -9.72 1.23 1.51
CA TYR A 17 -11.19 1.23 1.63
C TYR A 17 -11.80 2.62 1.79
N LYS A 18 -11.02 3.62 2.18
CA LYS A 18 -11.47 5.02 2.30
C LYS A 18 -11.46 5.77 0.97
N HIS A 19 -11.04 5.14 -0.11
CA HIS A 19 -11.06 5.78 -1.43
C HIS A 19 -12.47 6.28 -1.75
N ASP A 20 -12.58 7.52 -2.20
CA ASP A 20 -13.83 8.14 -2.63
C ASP A 20 -13.90 8.11 -4.16
N PRO A 21 -14.82 7.31 -4.76
CA PRO A 21 -14.92 7.26 -6.22
C PRO A 21 -15.33 8.58 -6.86
N ASP A 22 -15.93 9.50 -6.09
CA ASP A 22 -16.32 10.83 -6.58
C ASP A 22 -15.22 11.87 -6.42
N GLY A 23 -14.13 11.51 -5.78
CA GLY A 23 -12.97 12.38 -5.60
C GLY A 23 -11.91 12.20 -6.69
N PRO A 24 -10.72 12.79 -6.51
CA PRO A 24 -9.61 12.60 -7.44
C PRO A 24 -9.27 11.12 -7.62
N VAL A 25 -8.86 10.74 -8.82
CA VAL A 25 -8.57 9.33 -9.15
C VAL A 25 -7.51 8.72 -8.23
N ASN A 26 -6.61 9.54 -7.70
CA ASN A 26 -5.49 9.07 -6.87
C ASN A 26 -5.75 9.17 -5.36
N ASN A 27 -6.94 9.60 -4.92
CA ASN A 27 -7.18 9.68 -3.48
C ASN A 27 -7.15 8.26 -2.88
N TYR A 28 -6.41 8.10 -1.79
CA TYR A 28 -6.17 6.81 -1.12
C TYR A 28 -5.67 5.71 -2.07
N ALA A 29 -4.94 6.10 -3.13
CA ALA A 29 -4.30 5.16 -4.04
C ALA A 29 -2.85 4.93 -3.60
N TYR A 30 -2.41 3.68 -3.68
CA TYR A 30 -1.08 3.26 -3.25
C TYR A 30 -0.47 2.31 -4.27
N GLU A 31 0.86 2.36 -4.37
CA GLU A 31 1.60 1.40 -5.18
C GLU A 31 2.36 0.45 -4.26
N VAL A 32 2.13 -0.84 -4.42
CA VAL A 32 2.88 -1.87 -3.70
C VAL A 32 4.27 -1.98 -4.33
N VAL A 33 5.30 -1.84 -3.51
CA VAL A 33 6.70 -1.91 -3.92
C VAL A 33 7.26 -3.32 -3.70
N GLY A 34 6.90 -3.95 -2.58
CA GLY A 34 7.40 -5.28 -2.27
C GLY A 34 7.00 -5.74 -0.88
N VAL A 35 7.67 -6.77 -0.41
CA VAL A 35 7.46 -7.35 0.91
C VAL A 35 8.75 -7.23 1.71
N GLY A 36 8.64 -6.71 2.92
CA GLY A 36 9.75 -6.66 3.87
C GLY A 36 9.63 -7.77 4.89
N PHE A 37 10.76 -8.22 5.39
CA PHE A 37 10.84 -9.23 6.45
C PHE A 37 11.30 -8.57 7.74
N HIS A 38 10.63 -8.92 8.84
CA HIS A 38 11.08 -8.46 10.15
C HIS A 38 12.46 -9.08 10.43
N THR A 39 13.43 -8.26 10.85
CA THR A 39 14.79 -8.71 11.04
C THR A 39 15.04 -9.31 12.44
N GLU A 40 14.10 -9.12 13.37
CA GLU A 40 14.25 -9.65 14.72
C GLU A 40 13.59 -11.02 14.83
N ASP A 41 14.30 -11.97 15.44
CA ASP A 41 13.81 -13.34 15.58
C ASP A 41 12.66 -13.46 16.59
N ASP A 42 12.52 -12.49 17.49
CA ASP A 42 11.52 -12.47 18.55
C ASP A 42 10.33 -11.56 18.25
N CYS A 43 10.08 -11.25 16.98
CA CYS A 43 8.93 -10.44 16.61
C CYS A 43 7.62 -11.19 16.94
N ARG A 44 6.55 -10.41 17.10
CA ARG A 44 5.24 -10.97 17.44
C ARG A 44 4.69 -11.83 16.30
N PRO A 45 3.91 -12.88 16.63
CA PRO A 45 3.18 -13.63 15.61
C PRO A 45 2.34 -12.68 14.74
N GLY A 46 2.38 -12.89 13.42
CA GLY A 46 1.68 -12.04 12.47
C GLY A 46 2.43 -10.79 12.06
N GLU A 47 3.61 -10.54 12.63
CA GLU A 47 4.44 -9.36 12.32
C GLU A 47 5.75 -9.73 11.63
N GLU A 48 5.86 -10.95 11.10
CA GLU A 48 7.09 -11.42 10.43
C GLU A 48 7.26 -10.78 9.05
N HIS A 49 6.18 -10.34 8.43
CA HIS A 49 6.19 -9.81 7.07
C HIS A 49 5.42 -8.50 6.99
N PHE A 50 5.92 -7.61 6.15
CA PHE A 50 5.31 -6.29 5.93
C PHE A 50 5.07 -6.08 4.45
N MET A 51 3.90 -5.55 4.12
CA MET A 51 3.65 -4.98 2.82
C MET A 51 4.34 -3.63 2.77
N ILE A 52 5.20 -3.41 1.78
CA ILE A 52 5.92 -2.16 1.58
C ILE A 52 5.29 -1.45 0.39
N TYR A 53 4.84 -0.22 0.59
CA TYR A 53 4.08 0.50 -0.41
C TYR A 53 4.27 2.00 -0.27
N ARG A 54 3.80 2.76 -1.24
CA ARG A 54 3.91 4.22 -1.23
C ARG A 54 2.63 4.86 -1.75
N PRO A 55 2.28 6.06 -1.25
CA PRO A 55 1.08 6.75 -1.69
C PRO A 55 1.27 7.34 -3.10
N ILE A 56 0.17 7.40 -3.86
CA ILE A 56 0.12 8.09 -5.15
C ILE A 56 -0.62 9.42 -4.98
N TYR A 57 -0.52 9.99 -3.80
CA TYR A 57 -1.00 11.33 -3.47
C TYR A 57 -0.09 11.92 -2.40
N GLU A 58 -0.22 13.21 -2.13
CA GLU A 58 0.66 13.92 -1.19
C GLU A 58 0.32 13.62 0.27
N ALA A 59 0.58 12.39 0.67
CA ALA A 59 0.44 11.96 2.06
C ALA A 59 1.69 12.32 2.87
N SER A 60 1.62 12.12 4.19
CA SER A 60 2.71 12.48 5.10
C SER A 60 4.03 11.79 4.77
N VAL A 61 3.99 10.52 4.35
CA VAL A 61 5.22 9.78 4.00
C VAL A 61 5.87 10.34 2.73
N TYR A 62 5.07 10.84 1.79
CA TYR A 62 5.59 11.52 0.60
C TYR A 62 6.28 12.84 1.00
N THR A 63 5.65 13.62 1.87
CA THR A 63 6.25 14.85 2.40
C THR A 63 7.57 14.55 3.11
N ALA A 64 7.62 13.47 3.89
CA ALA A 64 8.86 13.03 4.55
C ALA A 64 9.95 12.69 3.54
N SER A 65 9.61 11.99 2.45
CA SER A 65 10.57 11.68 1.39
C SER A 65 11.19 12.94 0.80
N LYS A 66 10.37 13.94 0.52
CA LYS A 66 10.85 15.23 -0.03
C LYS A 66 11.76 15.94 0.96
N ALA A 67 11.39 15.97 2.22
CA ALA A 67 12.17 16.64 3.26
C ALA A 67 13.53 15.97 3.50
N LEU A 68 13.58 14.64 3.47
CA LEU A 68 14.80 13.88 3.75
C LEU A 68 15.67 13.64 2.51
N GLY A 69 15.11 13.81 1.30
CA GLY A 69 15.84 13.52 0.06
C GLY A 69 16.09 12.04 -0.18
N ILE A 70 15.35 11.17 0.48
CA ILE A 70 15.40 9.72 0.30
C ILE A 70 13.98 9.16 0.23
N ASP A 71 13.82 7.97 -0.33
CA ASP A 71 12.51 7.32 -0.36
C ASP A 71 12.08 6.88 1.03
N CYS A 72 10.95 7.42 1.49
CA CYS A 72 10.25 6.93 2.67
C CYS A 72 9.06 6.11 2.20
N LEU A 73 8.90 4.94 2.79
CA LEU A 73 7.87 3.98 2.37
C LEU A 73 6.97 3.64 3.54
N ASP A 74 5.72 3.31 3.25
CA ASP A 74 4.82 2.76 4.24
C ASP A 74 5.11 1.28 4.44
N ALA A 75 4.99 0.81 5.67
CA ALA A 75 5.11 -0.60 6.02
C ALA A 75 3.91 -0.98 6.89
N ARG A 76 3.18 -2.00 6.46
CA ARG A 76 2.01 -2.51 7.20
C ARG A 76 2.13 -4.02 7.33
N PRO A 77 1.85 -4.60 8.50
CA PRO A 77 1.85 -6.05 8.62
C PRO A 77 1.03 -6.70 7.50
N LEU A 78 1.61 -7.71 6.86
CA LEU A 78 1.02 -8.34 5.69
C LEU A 78 -0.40 -8.86 5.95
N GLU A 79 -0.61 -9.48 7.12
CA GLU A 79 -1.93 -9.98 7.49
C GLU A 79 -2.96 -8.85 7.59
N MET A 80 -2.56 -7.71 8.13
CA MET A 80 -3.44 -6.55 8.23
C MET A 80 -3.76 -5.98 6.85
N TRP A 81 -2.76 -5.94 5.96
CA TRP A 81 -2.97 -5.48 4.58
C TRP A 81 -4.03 -6.33 3.87
N MET A 82 -3.93 -7.65 4.02
CA MET A 82 -4.86 -8.61 3.37
C MET A 82 -6.18 -8.75 4.12
N GLY A 83 -6.31 -8.09 5.28
CA GLY A 83 -7.49 -8.22 6.12
C GLY A 83 -8.68 -7.43 5.60
N GLU A 84 -9.75 -7.51 6.39
CA GLU A 84 -11.00 -6.85 6.09
C GLU A 84 -11.34 -5.84 7.17
N VAL A 85 -12.20 -4.88 6.83
CA VAL A 85 -12.71 -3.88 7.77
C VAL A 85 -14.23 -3.90 7.73
N ALA A 86 -14.86 -3.63 8.87
CA ALA A 86 -16.30 -3.46 8.96
C ALA A 86 -16.63 -1.99 8.66
N ARG A 87 -17.51 -1.75 7.70
CA ARG A 87 -17.93 -0.40 7.32
C ARG A 87 -19.37 -0.42 6.85
N GLU A 88 -20.20 0.40 7.45
CA GLU A 88 -21.62 0.55 7.08
C GLU A 88 -22.36 -0.81 7.07
N GLY A 89 -22.11 -1.64 8.08
CA GLY A 89 -22.74 -2.95 8.20
C GLY A 89 -22.20 -4.00 7.24
N ARG A 90 -21.12 -3.71 6.52
CA ARG A 90 -20.48 -4.63 5.58
C ARG A 90 -19.05 -4.92 5.98
N THR A 91 -18.59 -6.10 5.60
CA THR A 91 -17.18 -6.47 5.71
C THR A 91 -16.56 -6.33 4.31
N ILE A 92 -15.56 -5.46 4.19
CA ILE A 92 -14.92 -5.16 2.90
C ILE A 92 -13.40 -5.29 3.04
N PRO A 93 -12.69 -5.60 1.94
CA PRO A 93 -11.21 -5.63 1.98
C PRO A 93 -10.65 -4.28 2.38
N ARG A 94 -9.57 -4.30 3.18
CA ARG A 94 -8.87 -3.06 3.53
C ARG A 94 -8.26 -2.40 2.31
N PHE A 95 -7.71 -3.21 1.40
CA PHE A 95 -7.14 -2.76 0.13
C PHE A 95 -7.70 -3.60 -1.01
N THR A 96 -7.99 -2.95 -2.13
CA THR A 96 -8.50 -3.61 -3.33
C THR A 96 -7.59 -3.28 -4.52
N ARG A 97 -7.16 -4.31 -5.24
CA ARG A 97 -6.31 -4.11 -6.41
C ARG A 97 -7.07 -3.38 -7.50
N ILE A 98 -6.42 -2.40 -8.11
CA ILE A 98 -6.96 -1.64 -9.23
C ILE A 98 -6.63 -2.41 -10.51
N THR A 99 -7.66 -2.71 -11.30
CA THR A 99 -7.53 -3.50 -12.53
C THR A 99 -7.95 -2.74 -13.78
N ASP A 100 -8.63 -1.59 -13.63
CA ASP A 100 -9.06 -0.77 -14.76
C ASP A 100 -7.84 -0.14 -15.46
N PRO A 101 -7.55 -0.49 -16.72
CA PRO A 101 -6.38 0.05 -17.42
C PRO A 101 -6.37 1.58 -17.53
N ALA A 102 -7.53 2.21 -17.68
CA ALA A 102 -7.61 3.67 -17.77
C ALA A 102 -7.20 4.33 -16.47
N VAL A 103 -7.62 3.77 -15.35
CA VAL A 103 -7.23 4.25 -14.01
C VAL A 103 -5.73 4.03 -13.80
N ILE A 104 -5.23 2.84 -14.13
CA ILE A 104 -3.81 2.52 -13.99
C ILE A 104 -2.94 3.50 -14.78
N ASP A 105 -3.33 3.83 -16.01
CA ASP A 105 -2.60 4.80 -16.84
C ASP A 105 -2.53 6.18 -16.17
N GLN A 106 -3.62 6.63 -15.59
CA GLN A 106 -3.65 7.89 -14.87
C GLN A 106 -2.73 7.86 -13.64
N LEU A 107 -2.77 6.78 -12.88
CA LEU A 107 -1.94 6.62 -11.68
C LEU A 107 -0.45 6.53 -12.02
N VAL A 108 -0.11 5.87 -13.12
CA VAL A 108 1.29 5.81 -13.61
C VAL A 108 1.82 7.22 -13.89
N LYS A 109 1.02 8.04 -14.55
CA LYS A 109 1.42 9.43 -14.86
C LYS A 109 1.63 10.26 -13.58
N ILE A 110 0.75 10.09 -12.61
CA ILE A 110 0.87 10.80 -11.32
C ILE A 110 2.12 10.32 -10.59
N ARG A 111 2.31 8.98 -10.50
CA ARG A 111 3.48 8.39 -9.86
C ARG A 111 4.78 8.93 -10.45
N ASP A 112 4.87 8.95 -11.77
CA ASP A 112 6.09 9.37 -12.47
C ASP A 112 6.42 10.84 -12.21
N LYS A 113 5.43 11.67 -11.95
CA LYS A 113 5.66 13.06 -11.53
C LYS A 113 6.08 13.17 -10.07
N MET A 114 5.49 12.35 -9.20
CA MET A 114 5.78 12.40 -7.76
C MET A 114 7.16 11.85 -7.43
N TYR A 115 7.53 10.74 -8.07
CA TYR A 115 8.73 9.96 -7.71
C TYR A 115 9.76 10.00 -8.84
N LYS A 116 10.13 11.18 -9.22
CA LYS A 116 11.19 11.38 -10.21
C LYS A 116 12.57 11.07 -9.65
#